data_39edf6242588c18a4fd080aa6ac87c96
#
_entry.id   39edf6242588c18a4fd080aa6ac87c96
#
_cell.length_a   1.000
_cell.length_b   1.000
_cell.length_c   1.000
_cell.angle_alpha   90.00
_cell.angle_beta   90.00
_cell.angle_gamma   90.00
#
_symmetry.space_group_name_H-M   'P 1'
#
loop_
_entity.id
_entity.type
_entity.pdbx_description
1 polymer ?
#
loop_
_entity_poly.entity_id
_entity_poly.type
_entity_poly.pdbx_seq_one_letter_code
_entity_poly.pdbx_strand_id
1 'polypeptide(L)'
;VLDVMLSEEAQNRILSEGQDVLSYSQDVPLRLTDAMKDVRSVVEENHMYIRIASNDFFAISQDVVSQMIAGKLTAKQAYQAFNAQLLADEEPAADEVVLTSAKRYSNVFHKDGGTASFSVMANTLRGLYGTDVLLAAANSFTGSMLQADYTEKMAASMIMPNGLRAYQRTMTGAELKETVRAFVEGCEGGFVPFNRGSLPTVSGIAIEVREEDGGFELTGVKRNGKTLQGDETVTVTCLATAKQMAPLLADESRPFEGGETRVRDTWRAYAAGGNAALAEPEHYIRLR
;
A
#
# COMPACT_ATOMS: atom_id res chain seq x y z
N VAL A 1 -4.37 10.23 25.50
CA VAL A 1 -3.22 10.13 24.56
C VAL A 1 -3.42 11.14 23.42
N LEU A 2 -4.59 11.15 22.75
CA LEU A 2 -4.87 12.07 21.64
C LEU A 2 -4.76 13.54 22.07
N ASP A 3 -5.33 13.89 23.23
CA ASP A 3 -5.28 15.25 23.78
C ASP A 3 -3.85 15.72 24.05
N VAL A 4 -2.96 14.80 24.47
CA VAL A 4 -1.53 15.11 24.67
C VAL A 4 -0.82 15.34 23.34
N MET A 5 -1.10 14.51 22.33
CA MET A 5 -0.50 14.64 20.99
C MET A 5 -0.97 15.90 20.26
N LEU A 6 -2.17 16.37 20.54
CA LEU A 6 -2.75 17.58 19.96
C LEU A 6 -2.45 18.84 20.81
N SER A 7 -1.75 18.72 21.95
CA SER A 7 -1.40 19.87 22.77
C SER A 7 -0.40 20.78 22.07
N GLU A 8 -0.46 22.07 22.38
CA GLU A 8 0.48 23.09 21.87
C GLU A 8 1.93 22.70 22.13
N GLU A 9 2.22 22.16 23.32
CA GLU A 9 3.57 21.77 23.72
C GLU A 9 4.10 20.61 22.86
N ALA A 10 3.30 19.56 22.67
CA ALA A 10 3.68 18.41 21.87
C ALA A 10 3.87 18.80 20.39
N GLN A 11 2.98 19.60 19.84
CA GLN A 11 3.03 20.05 18.45
C GLN A 11 4.27 20.93 18.19
N ASN A 12 4.56 21.87 19.08
CA ASN A 12 5.74 22.73 18.96
C ASN A 12 7.06 21.96 19.17
N ARG A 13 7.05 20.90 20.01
CA ARG A 13 8.22 20.04 20.17
C ARG A 13 8.49 19.24 18.89
N ILE A 14 7.46 18.65 18.28
CA ILE A 14 7.58 17.93 17.00
C ILE A 14 8.15 18.85 15.92
N LEU A 15 7.66 20.08 15.81
CA LEU A 15 8.18 21.09 14.89
C LEU A 15 9.64 21.45 15.15
N SER A 16 10.04 21.60 16.41
CA SER A 16 11.41 21.96 16.77
C SER A 16 12.43 20.85 16.46
N GLU A 17 11.95 19.59 16.37
CA GLU A 17 12.75 18.43 15.99
C GLU A 17 12.80 18.23 14.45
N GLY A 18 12.23 19.15 13.66
CA GLY A 18 12.23 19.09 12.19
C GLY A 18 11.29 18.03 11.61
N GLN A 19 10.32 17.59 12.40
CA GLN A 19 9.31 16.62 11.97
C GLN A 19 8.07 17.36 11.48
N ASP A 20 7.39 16.78 10.48
CA ASP A 20 6.14 17.31 9.99
C ASP A 20 5.02 17.15 11.01
N VAL A 21 4.27 18.22 11.24
CA VAL A 21 3.08 18.18 12.08
C VAL A 21 1.91 17.64 11.26
N LEU A 22 1.49 16.42 11.56
CA LEU A 22 0.54 15.67 10.75
C LEU A 22 -0.93 16.07 10.90
N SER A 23 -1.30 16.83 11.91
CA SER A 23 -2.66 17.31 12.05
C SER A 23 -2.72 18.60 12.85
N TYR A 24 -3.53 19.50 12.37
CA TYR A 24 -3.75 20.77 12.99
C TYR A 24 -5.10 20.77 13.68
N SER A 25 -5.13 21.11 14.93
CA SER A 25 -6.19 21.95 15.40
C SER A 25 -5.86 23.37 14.86
N GLN A 26 -6.77 24.01 14.13
CA GLN A 26 -6.56 25.38 13.64
C GLN A 26 -6.32 26.38 14.79
N ASP A 27 -6.60 25.96 16.01
CA ASP A 27 -6.54 26.74 17.24
C ASP A 27 -5.22 26.57 18.02
N VAL A 28 -4.28 25.72 17.54
CA VAL A 28 -2.99 25.56 18.21
C VAL A 28 -2.00 26.60 17.71
N PRO A 29 -1.49 27.50 18.57
CA PRO A 29 -0.51 28.50 18.19
C PRO A 29 0.85 27.84 17.92
N LEU A 30 1.11 27.47 16.68
CA LEU A 30 2.37 26.87 16.26
C LEU A 30 3.47 27.91 16.08
N ARG A 31 4.67 27.61 16.56
CA ARG A 31 5.88 28.44 16.38
C ARG A 31 6.50 28.17 15.02
N LEU A 32 5.81 28.58 13.97
CA LEU A 32 6.23 28.38 12.59
C LEU A 32 7.40 29.31 12.23
N THR A 33 8.37 28.80 11.48
CA THR A 33 9.33 29.65 10.77
C THR A 33 8.62 30.49 9.71
N ASP A 34 9.26 31.57 9.24
CA ASP A 34 8.63 32.42 8.22
C ASP A 34 8.32 31.64 6.92
N ALA A 35 9.20 30.75 6.50
CA ALA A 35 8.95 29.86 5.38
C ALA A 35 7.73 28.93 5.59
N MET A 36 7.56 28.40 6.81
CA MET A 36 6.38 27.57 7.15
C MET A 36 5.09 28.39 7.19
N LYS A 37 5.14 29.65 7.63
CA LYS A 37 4.00 30.57 7.59
C LYS A 37 3.56 30.85 6.16
N ASP A 38 4.53 31.07 5.26
CA ASP A 38 4.26 31.31 3.84
C ASP A 38 3.59 30.08 3.20
N VAL A 39 4.08 28.88 3.49
CA VAL A 39 3.46 27.62 3.00
C VAL A 39 2.05 27.47 3.55
N ARG A 40 1.85 27.72 4.84
CA ARG A 40 0.53 27.66 5.48
C ARG A 40 -0.46 28.62 4.84
N SER A 41 -0.07 29.87 4.61
CA SER A 41 -0.89 30.87 3.96
C SER A 41 -1.34 30.41 2.57
N VAL A 42 -0.42 29.87 1.76
CA VAL A 42 -0.75 29.33 0.42
C VAL A 42 -1.73 28.16 0.48
N VAL A 43 -1.57 27.25 1.45
CA VAL A 43 -2.49 26.11 1.66
C VAL A 43 -3.88 26.58 2.07
N GLU A 44 -3.97 27.52 3.01
CA GLU A 44 -5.24 28.07 3.50
C GLU A 44 -5.97 28.87 2.42
N GLU A 45 -5.27 29.71 1.67
CA GLU A 45 -5.84 30.53 0.58
C GLU A 45 -6.41 29.70 -0.58
N ASN A 46 -5.81 28.54 -0.84
CA ASN A 46 -6.20 27.71 -1.99
C ASN A 46 -7.10 26.52 -1.61
N HIS A 47 -7.52 26.39 -0.36
CA HIS A 47 -8.34 25.28 0.14
C HIS A 47 -7.81 23.89 -0.27
N MET A 48 -6.48 23.73 -0.23
CA MET A 48 -5.86 22.50 -0.72
C MET A 48 -6.07 21.33 0.24
N TYR A 49 -6.82 20.34 -0.21
CA TYR A 49 -6.83 19.01 0.38
C TYR A 49 -5.79 18.15 -0.34
N ILE A 50 -4.62 17.98 0.27
CA ILE A 50 -3.60 17.09 -0.28
C ILE A 50 -4.01 15.65 0.00
N ARG A 51 -4.57 14.99 -1.00
CA ARG A 51 -4.74 13.54 -0.99
C ARG A 51 -3.49 12.93 -1.58
N ILE A 52 -2.55 12.49 -0.74
CA ILE A 52 -1.33 11.80 -1.17
C ILE A 52 -1.75 10.48 -1.82
N ALA A 53 -1.66 10.40 -3.13
CA ALA A 53 -2.14 9.27 -3.91
C ALA A 53 -1.05 8.58 -4.74
N SER A 54 0.17 9.13 -4.88
CA SER A 54 1.19 8.53 -5.74
C SER A 54 2.61 8.77 -5.25
N ASN A 55 3.54 7.86 -5.62
CA ASN A 55 4.97 8.04 -5.39
C ASN A 55 5.54 9.24 -6.14
N ASP A 56 4.93 9.63 -7.25
CA ASP A 56 5.32 10.79 -8.05
C ASP A 56 5.11 12.07 -7.24
N PHE A 57 4.04 12.14 -6.45
CA PHE A 57 3.83 13.23 -5.49
C PHE A 57 5.00 13.38 -4.52
N PHE A 58 5.48 12.28 -3.94
CA PHE A 58 6.62 12.33 -3.01
C PHE A 58 7.90 12.75 -3.70
N ALA A 59 8.18 12.21 -4.89
CA ALA A 59 9.37 12.56 -5.65
C ALA A 59 9.37 14.04 -6.06
N ILE A 60 8.26 14.53 -6.59
CA ILE A 60 8.08 15.93 -6.98
C ILE A 60 8.15 16.83 -5.73
N SER A 61 7.48 16.46 -4.63
CA SER A 61 7.50 17.25 -3.41
C SER A 61 8.89 17.32 -2.79
N GLN A 62 9.64 16.22 -2.75
CA GLN A 62 11.01 16.21 -2.25
C GLN A 62 11.93 17.11 -3.08
N ASP A 63 11.83 17.07 -4.41
CA ASP A 63 12.64 17.92 -5.29
C ASP A 63 12.31 19.41 -5.07
N VAL A 64 11.03 19.76 -5.13
CA VAL A 64 10.59 21.16 -5.00
C VAL A 64 10.87 21.71 -3.60
N VAL A 65 10.61 20.94 -2.54
CA VAL A 65 10.90 21.33 -1.16
C VAL A 65 12.42 21.49 -0.95
N SER A 66 13.22 20.59 -1.50
CA SER A 66 14.69 20.69 -1.42
C SER A 66 15.20 21.98 -2.09
N GLN A 67 14.64 22.36 -3.25
CA GLN A 67 14.98 23.60 -3.92
C GLN A 67 14.54 24.83 -3.14
N MET A 68 13.38 24.78 -2.47
CA MET A 68 12.89 25.85 -1.59
C MET A 68 13.79 26.00 -0.35
N ILE A 69 14.16 24.91 0.31
CA ILE A 69 15.07 24.91 1.47
C ILE A 69 16.44 25.46 1.07
N ALA A 70 16.93 25.12 -0.13
CA ALA A 70 18.18 25.63 -0.68
C ALA A 70 18.11 27.13 -1.10
N GLY A 71 16.97 27.80 -0.91
CA GLY A 71 16.76 29.20 -1.28
C GLY A 71 16.68 29.46 -2.79
N LYS A 72 16.52 28.40 -3.59
CA LYS A 72 16.43 28.53 -5.06
C LYS A 72 15.02 28.93 -5.52
N LEU A 73 14.00 28.57 -4.73
CA LEU A 73 12.60 28.89 -4.98
C LEU A 73 11.98 29.57 -3.76
N THR A 74 11.13 30.55 -4.00
CA THR A 74 10.18 31.03 -2.99
C THR A 74 9.04 30.01 -2.81
N ALA A 75 8.30 30.07 -1.70
CA ALA A 75 7.15 29.19 -1.47
C ALA A 75 6.13 29.23 -2.62
N LYS A 76 5.86 30.44 -3.18
CA LYS A 76 4.99 30.61 -4.35
C LYS A 76 5.53 29.94 -5.60
N GLN A 77 6.83 30.07 -5.86
CA GLN A 77 7.50 29.41 -7.01
C GLN A 77 7.54 27.89 -6.82
N ALA A 78 7.78 27.42 -5.59
CA ALA A 78 7.76 26.01 -5.24
C ALA A 78 6.38 25.40 -5.51
N TYR A 79 5.30 26.06 -5.06
CA TYR A 79 3.93 25.67 -5.36
C TYR A 79 3.64 25.62 -6.85
N GLN A 80 4.04 26.63 -7.59
CA GLN A 80 3.85 26.68 -9.05
C GLN A 80 4.64 25.56 -9.76
N ALA A 81 5.89 25.34 -9.37
CA ALA A 81 6.73 24.28 -9.91
C ALA A 81 6.18 22.89 -9.59
N PHE A 82 5.67 22.70 -8.35
CA PHE A 82 5.01 21.47 -7.95
C PHE A 82 3.78 21.16 -8.80
N ASN A 83 2.88 22.14 -8.94
CA ASN A 83 1.70 21.98 -9.78
C ASN A 83 2.06 21.77 -11.26
N ALA A 84 3.03 22.49 -11.79
CA ALA A 84 3.45 22.31 -13.17
C ALA A 84 4.01 20.92 -13.42
N GLN A 85 4.80 20.36 -12.50
CA GLN A 85 5.32 19.00 -12.62
C GLN A 85 4.23 17.96 -12.41
N LEU A 86 3.34 18.17 -11.45
CA LEU A 86 2.22 17.27 -11.19
C LEU A 86 1.24 17.20 -12.37
N LEU A 87 1.04 18.32 -13.06
CA LEU A 87 0.16 18.44 -14.23
C LEU A 87 0.85 18.13 -15.56
N ALA A 88 2.18 18.21 -15.64
CA ALA A 88 2.93 17.95 -16.87
C ALA A 88 2.89 16.47 -17.30
N ASP A 89 2.71 15.55 -16.34
CA ASP A 89 2.48 14.13 -16.61
C ASP A 89 0.99 13.80 -16.86
N GLU A 90 0.13 14.80 -16.77
CA GLU A 90 -1.28 14.70 -17.11
C GLU A 90 -1.48 15.16 -18.58
N GLU A 91 -1.29 14.27 -19.55
CA GLU A 91 -2.30 14.24 -20.59
C GLU A 91 -3.65 14.08 -19.84
N PRO A 92 -4.66 14.91 -20.12
CA PRO A 92 -5.98 14.70 -19.51
C PRO A 92 -6.41 13.28 -19.91
N ALA A 93 -6.09 12.31 -19.06
CA ALA A 93 -6.69 11.00 -19.14
C ALA A 93 -8.18 11.32 -19.13
N ALA A 94 -8.86 10.96 -20.19
CA ALA A 94 -10.30 11.15 -20.28
C ALA A 94 -10.89 10.73 -18.94
N ASP A 95 -11.85 11.49 -18.44
CA ASP A 95 -12.60 11.18 -17.21
C ASP A 95 -13.41 9.87 -17.36
N GLU A 96 -12.86 8.94 -18.15
CA GLU A 96 -13.49 7.68 -18.46
C GLU A 96 -13.48 6.79 -17.21
N VAL A 97 -14.68 6.38 -16.83
CA VAL A 97 -14.87 5.43 -15.75
C VAL A 97 -14.38 4.06 -16.21
N VAL A 98 -13.33 3.56 -15.56
CA VAL A 98 -12.72 2.27 -15.89
C VAL A 98 -13.09 1.17 -14.89
N LEU A 99 -13.56 1.56 -13.70
CA LEU A 99 -13.93 0.63 -12.65
C LEU A 99 -15.03 1.26 -11.78
N THR A 100 -16.07 0.49 -11.47
CA THR A 100 -17.11 0.90 -10.54
C THR A 100 -17.13 -0.01 -9.32
N SER A 101 -17.09 0.57 -8.13
CA SER A 101 -17.35 -0.15 -6.88
C SER A 101 -18.78 0.13 -6.41
N ALA A 102 -19.61 -0.92 -6.42
CA ALA A 102 -21.01 -0.84 -5.97
C ALA A 102 -21.13 -0.73 -4.43
N LYS A 103 -20.05 -0.99 -3.69
CA LYS A 103 -20.02 -1.01 -2.23
C LYS A 103 -18.79 -0.24 -1.71
N ARG A 104 -18.90 0.21 -0.46
CA ARG A 104 -17.75 0.74 0.27
C ARG A 104 -17.06 -0.40 1.02
N TYR A 105 -15.73 -0.50 0.85
CA TYR A 105 -14.87 -1.41 1.59
C TYR A 105 -13.86 -0.62 2.43
N SER A 106 -13.85 -0.88 3.73
CA SER A 106 -12.98 -0.20 4.68
C SER A 106 -11.53 -0.67 4.56
N ASN A 107 -10.57 0.24 4.79
CA ASN A 107 -9.17 -0.09 4.98
C ASN A 107 -8.80 -0.29 6.48
N VAL A 108 -9.77 -0.33 7.37
CA VAL A 108 -9.54 -0.65 8.78
C VAL A 108 -9.24 -2.14 8.90
N PHE A 109 -8.13 -2.45 9.57
CA PHE A 109 -7.76 -3.83 9.87
C PHE A 109 -8.62 -4.39 11.01
N HIS A 110 -9.15 -5.59 10.82
CA HIS A 110 -9.88 -6.37 11.83
C HIS A 110 -9.10 -7.63 12.17
N LYS A 111 -8.93 -7.91 13.47
CA LYS A 111 -8.18 -9.08 13.96
C LYS A 111 -8.77 -10.42 13.46
N ASP A 112 -10.06 -10.47 13.24
CA ASP A 112 -10.75 -11.59 12.59
C ASP A 112 -11.35 -11.09 11.28
N GLY A 113 -10.68 -11.39 10.18
CA GLY A 113 -11.09 -11.02 8.83
C GLY A 113 -10.05 -10.28 8.00
N GLY A 114 -9.23 -9.42 8.60
CA GLY A 114 -8.25 -8.59 7.89
C GLY A 114 -8.80 -7.25 7.40
N THR A 115 -8.31 -6.75 6.29
CA THR A 115 -8.69 -5.46 5.69
C THR A 115 -9.57 -5.69 4.48
N ALA A 116 -10.83 -5.27 4.53
CA ALA A 116 -11.82 -5.58 3.49
C ALA A 116 -11.43 -5.02 2.10
N SER A 117 -10.96 -3.77 2.01
CA SER A 117 -10.53 -3.20 0.72
C SER A 117 -9.33 -3.94 0.12
N PHE A 118 -8.39 -4.39 0.95
CA PHE A 118 -7.23 -5.15 0.52
C PHE A 118 -7.60 -6.57 0.07
N SER A 119 -8.56 -7.18 0.77
CA SER A 119 -9.11 -8.49 0.38
C SER A 119 -9.77 -8.44 -1.00
N VAL A 120 -10.58 -7.42 -1.27
CA VAL A 120 -11.19 -7.20 -2.59
C VAL A 120 -10.13 -7.11 -3.67
N MET A 121 -9.09 -6.30 -3.45
CA MET A 121 -7.98 -6.15 -4.40
C MET A 121 -7.20 -7.45 -4.62
N ALA A 122 -6.87 -8.15 -3.54
CA ALA A 122 -6.15 -9.41 -3.58
C ALA A 122 -6.96 -10.50 -4.31
N ASN A 123 -8.26 -10.62 -4.01
CA ASN A 123 -9.13 -11.60 -4.66
C ASN A 123 -9.30 -11.32 -6.14
N THR A 124 -9.47 -10.04 -6.52
CA THR A 124 -9.58 -9.63 -7.93
C THR A 124 -8.30 -9.94 -8.69
N LEU A 125 -7.14 -9.59 -8.13
CA LEU A 125 -5.83 -9.87 -8.74
C LEU A 125 -5.53 -11.37 -8.79
N ARG A 126 -5.91 -12.16 -7.77
CA ARG A 126 -5.79 -13.61 -7.80
C ARG A 126 -6.53 -14.20 -9.00
N GLY A 127 -7.76 -13.76 -9.22
CA GLY A 127 -8.55 -14.16 -10.40
C GLY A 127 -7.89 -13.74 -11.71
N LEU A 128 -7.34 -12.53 -11.78
CA LEU A 128 -6.64 -12.00 -12.95
C LEU A 128 -5.37 -12.79 -13.29
N TYR A 129 -4.59 -13.17 -12.28
CA TYR A 129 -3.40 -14.01 -12.46
C TYR A 129 -3.72 -15.51 -12.63
N GLY A 130 -4.97 -15.92 -12.42
CA GLY A 130 -5.41 -17.30 -12.60
C GLY A 130 -4.76 -18.29 -11.64
N THR A 131 -4.42 -17.87 -10.42
CA THR A 131 -3.74 -18.71 -9.43
C THR A 131 -4.67 -19.12 -8.29
N ASP A 132 -4.33 -20.21 -7.60
CA ASP A 132 -5.08 -20.70 -6.44
C ASP A 132 -4.96 -19.78 -5.24
N VAL A 133 -3.76 -19.20 -5.06
CA VAL A 133 -3.39 -18.39 -3.92
C VAL A 133 -2.67 -17.12 -4.37
N LEU A 134 -2.95 -16.01 -3.70
CA LEU A 134 -2.18 -14.78 -3.83
C LEU A 134 -1.67 -14.35 -2.46
N LEU A 135 -0.38 -14.04 -2.39
CA LEU A 135 0.29 -13.45 -1.24
C LEU A 135 0.75 -12.05 -1.61
N ALA A 136 0.25 -11.05 -0.93
CA ALA A 136 0.69 -9.67 -1.12
C ALA A 136 1.46 -9.20 0.12
N ALA A 137 2.66 -8.70 -0.09
CA ALA A 137 3.44 -8.10 0.99
C ALA A 137 2.66 -6.98 1.67
N ALA A 138 2.96 -6.72 2.92
CA ALA A 138 2.37 -5.61 3.65
C ALA A 138 2.50 -4.31 2.85
N ASN A 139 1.48 -3.48 2.90
CA ASN A 139 1.38 -2.22 2.17
C ASN A 139 1.38 -2.33 0.61
N SER A 140 1.06 -3.51 0.07
CA SER A 140 0.86 -3.67 -1.38
C SER A 140 -0.39 -2.96 -1.90
N PHE A 141 -1.32 -2.67 -1.01
CA PHE A 141 -2.57 -1.97 -1.31
C PHE A 141 -2.73 -0.74 -0.42
N THR A 142 -3.48 0.25 -0.88
CA THR A 142 -3.68 1.48 -0.14
C THR A 142 -5.12 1.97 -0.18
N GLY A 143 -5.52 2.63 0.90
CA GLY A 143 -6.79 3.31 1.01
C GLY A 143 -8.03 2.42 1.15
N SER A 144 -9.14 3.06 1.45
CA SER A 144 -10.48 2.46 1.38
C SER A 144 -10.96 2.46 -0.06
N MET A 145 -11.70 1.43 -0.43
CA MET A 145 -12.45 1.46 -1.68
C MET A 145 -13.81 2.10 -1.40
N LEU A 146 -14.07 3.23 -2.00
CA LEU A 146 -15.34 3.94 -1.85
C LEU A 146 -16.38 3.33 -2.79
N GLN A 147 -17.65 3.49 -2.46
CA GLN A 147 -18.75 3.27 -3.41
C GLN A 147 -18.72 4.44 -4.42
N ALA A 148 -18.07 4.25 -5.54
CA ALA A 148 -17.83 5.30 -6.52
C ALA A 148 -17.38 4.71 -7.86
N ASP A 149 -17.40 5.55 -8.86
CA ASP A 149 -16.73 5.35 -10.14
C ASP A 149 -15.27 5.78 -10.04
N TYR A 150 -14.40 5.00 -10.64
CA TYR A 150 -12.95 5.21 -10.62
C TYR A 150 -12.43 5.47 -12.01
N THR A 151 -11.64 6.53 -12.16
CA THR A 151 -10.82 6.74 -13.34
C THR A 151 -9.61 5.80 -13.31
N GLU A 152 -8.91 5.66 -14.43
CA GLU A 152 -7.69 4.85 -14.53
C GLU A 152 -6.65 5.26 -13.47
N LYS A 153 -6.44 6.55 -13.27
CA LYS A 153 -5.50 7.10 -12.29
C LYS A 153 -5.91 6.73 -10.85
N MET A 154 -7.19 6.87 -10.52
CA MET A 154 -7.70 6.49 -9.21
C MET A 154 -7.56 4.99 -8.95
N ALA A 155 -7.89 4.16 -9.94
CA ALA A 155 -7.72 2.72 -9.83
C ALA A 155 -6.23 2.36 -9.64
N ALA A 156 -5.33 2.94 -10.45
CA ALA A 156 -3.90 2.71 -10.35
C ALA A 156 -3.30 3.09 -8.98
N SER A 157 -3.83 4.14 -8.33
CA SER A 157 -3.36 4.60 -7.02
C SER A 157 -3.62 3.61 -5.87
N MET A 158 -4.46 2.61 -6.08
CA MET A 158 -4.76 1.59 -5.07
C MET A 158 -3.64 0.55 -4.92
N ILE A 159 -2.69 0.50 -5.85
CA ILE A 159 -1.54 -0.42 -5.83
C ILE A 159 -0.28 0.34 -5.40
N MET A 160 0.36 -0.13 -4.34
CA MET A 160 1.59 0.45 -3.78
C MET A 160 2.56 -0.68 -3.37
N PRO A 161 3.89 -0.48 -3.39
CA PRO A 161 4.63 0.61 -4.04
C PRO A 161 4.66 0.45 -5.57
N ASN A 162 5.09 1.49 -6.27
CA ASN A 162 5.15 1.48 -7.74
C ASN A 162 6.03 0.35 -8.33
N GLY A 163 7.01 -0.13 -7.55
CA GLY A 163 7.89 -1.26 -7.91
C GLY A 163 7.32 -2.65 -7.58
N LEU A 164 6.04 -2.75 -7.20
CA LEU A 164 5.41 -4.03 -6.90
C LEU A 164 5.31 -4.89 -8.17
N ARG A 165 5.73 -6.15 -8.07
CA ARG A 165 5.76 -7.12 -9.17
C ARG A 165 5.07 -8.40 -8.77
N ALA A 166 4.62 -9.17 -9.76
CA ALA A 166 3.99 -10.48 -9.56
C ALA A 166 4.98 -11.58 -9.92
N TYR A 167 5.18 -12.50 -8.97
CA TYR A 167 6.03 -13.68 -9.12
C TYR A 167 5.19 -14.91 -8.90
N GLN A 168 5.23 -15.86 -9.82
CA GLN A 168 4.38 -17.04 -9.81
C GLN A 168 5.20 -18.32 -9.66
N ARG A 169 4.63 -19.30 -8.95
CA ARG A 169 5.20 -20.64 -8.84
C ARG A 169 4.12 -21.63 -8.41
N THR A 170 4.24 -22.86 -8.89
CA THR A 170 3.53 -24.01 -8.33
C THR A 170 4.29 -24.51 -7.10
N MET A 171 3.58 -24.68 -5.98
CA MET A 171 4.13 -25.09 -4.70
C MET A 171 3.36 -26.25 -4.09
N THR A 172 4.04 -27.03 -3.26
CA THR A 172 3.35 -27.90 -2.31
C THR A 172 2.80 -27.07 -1.14
N GLY A 173 1.84 -27.60 -0.40
CA GLY A 173 1.31 -26.92 0.79
C GLY A 173 2.35 -26.72 1.88
N ALA A 174 3.37 -27.59 1.96
CA ALA A 174 4.50 -27.39 2.85
C ALA A 174 5.32 -26.15 2.44
N GLU A 175 5.68 -26.03 1.16
CA GLU A 175 6.41 -24.87 0.62
C GLU A 175 5.61 -23.58 0.73
N LEU A 176 4.28 -23.64 0.50
CA LEU A 176 3.42 -22.49 0.69
C LEU A 176 3.43 -22.01 2.15
N LYS A 177 3.36 -22.93 3.14
CA LYS A 177 3.45 -22.56 4.55
C LYS A 177 4.76 -21.85 4.88
N GLU A 178 5.89 -22.33 4.37
CA GLU A 178 7.19 -21.68 4.55
C GLU A 178 7.21 -20.29 3.89
N THR A 179 6.67 -20.18 2.67
CA THR A 179 6.56 -18.89 1.99
C THR A 179 5.68 -17.92 2.78
N VAL A 180 4.51 -18.37 3.25
CA VAL A 180 3.62 -17.53 4.10
C VAL A 180 4.31 -17.13 5.40
N ARG A 181 5.07 -18.04 6.02
CA ARG A 181 5.86 -17.75 7.21
C ARG A 181 6.86 -16.62 6.94
N ALA A 182 7.58 -16.67 5.82
CA ALA A 182 8.50 -15.61 5.44
C ALA A 182 7.80 -14.25 5.28
N PHE A 183 6.54 -14.24 4.79
CA PHE A 183 5.74 -13.01 4.69
C PHE A 183 5.21 -12.49 6.03
N VAL A 184 5.00 -13.37 7.02
CA VAL A 184 4.47 -13.02 8.35
C VAL A 184 5.61 -12.67 9.32
N GLU A 185 6.60 -13.55 9.42
CA GLU A 185 7.66 -13.49 10.43
C GLU A 185 8.93 -12.80 9.91
N GLY A 186 9.08 -12.73 8.59
CA GLY A 186 10.32 -12.36 7.93
C GLY A 186 11.24 -13.57 7.71
N CYS A 187 12.29 -13.40 6.93
CA CYS A 187 13.31 -14.40 6.71
C CYS A 187 14.72 -13.83 6.92
N GLU A 188 15.68 -14.69 7.26
CA GLU A 188 17.08 -14.31 7.33
C GLU A 188 17.53 -13.75 5.98
N GLY A 189 18.15 -12.55 5.98
CA GLY A 189 18.59 -11.86 4.78
C GLY A 189 17.71 -10.71 4.31
N GLY A 190 16.62 -10.39 5.03
CA GLY A 190 15.94 -9.10 4.89
C GLY A 190 14.59 -9.09 4.21
N PHE A 191 13.89 -10.21 4.12
CA PHE A 191 12.45 -10.14 3.89
C PHE A 191 11.80 -9.62 5.18
N VAL A 192 11.77 -8.30 5.31
CA VAL A 192 11.06 -7.64 6.39
C VAL A 192 9.76 -7.14 5.79
N PRO A 193 8.60 -7.56 6.30
CA PRO A 193 7.36 -6.82 6.07
C PRO A 193 7.68 -5.35 6.36
N PHE A 194 7.23 -4.43 5.53
CA PHE A 194 7.68 -3.03 5.43
C PHE A 194 7.65 -2.26 6.75
N ASN A 195 6.91 -2.73 7.73
CA ASN A 195 6.95 -2.28 9.13
C ASN A 195 6.83 -3.51 10.02
N ARG A 196 7.62 -3.61 11.07
CA ARG A 196 7.33 -4.50 12.19
C ARG A 196 5.89 -4.24 12.63
N GLY A 197 5.03 -5.23 12.47
CA GLY A 197 3.61 -5.12 12.79
C GLY A 197 2.66 -5.02 11.60
N SER A 198 3.14 -5.06 10.37
CA SER A 198 2.28 -5.15 9.19
C SER A 198 2.17 -6.59 8.72
N LEU A 199 0.95 -7.08 8.61
CA LEU A 199 0.67 -8.44 8.15
C LEU A 199 0.42 -8.46 6.63
N PRO A 200 0.76 -9.56 5.94
CA PRO A 200 0.47 -9.71 4.52
C PRO A 200 -1.03 -9.77 4.27
N THR A 201 -1.45 -9.39 3.08
CA THR A 201 -2.78 -9.69 2.56
C THR A 201 -2.70 -10.99 1.77
N VAL A 202 -3.58 -11.93 2.07
CA VAL A 202 -3.63 -13.21 1.34
C VAL A 202 -5.00 -13.41 0.72
N SER A 203 -5.08 -14.21 -0.34
CA SER A 203 -6.32 -14.60 -1.01
C SER A 203 -6.25 -16.06 -1.43
N GLY A 204 -7.38 -16.77 -1.38
CA GLY A 204 -7.46 -18.21 -1.62
C GLY A 204 -7.04 -19.08 -0.43
N ILE A 205 -6.50 -18.48 0.61
CA ILE A 205 -6.20 -19.10 1.90
C ILE A 205 -6.58 -18.14 3.04
N ALA A 206 -6.68 -18.69 4.25
CA ALA A 206 -6.76 -17.93 5.48
C ALA A 206 -5.57 -18.29 6.37
N ILE A 207 -4.99 -17.29 7.05
CA ILE A 207 -3.86 -17.47 7.95
C ILE A 207 -4.27 -17.23 9.40
N GLU A 208 -3.74 -18.04 10.31
CA GLU A 208 -3.84 -17.82 11.74
C GLU A 208 -2.49 -17.34 12.25
N VAL A 209 -2.50 -16.22 12.94
CA VAL A 209 -1.30 -15.51 13.39
C VAL A 209 -1.43 -15.21 14.87
N ARG A 210 -0.33 -15.33 15.59
CA ARG A 210 -0.21 -14.93 17.00
C ARG A 210 0.71 -13.72 17.08
N GLU A 211 0.28 -12.71 17.85
CA GLU A 211 1.11 -11.56 18.17
C GLU A 211 2.09 -11.95 19.28
N GLU A 212 3.37 -11.69 19.06
CA GLU A 212 4.45 -11.92 20.03
C GLU A 212 5.29 -10.65 20.22
N ASP A 213 6.13 -10.62 21.25
CA ASP A 213 6.97 -9.48 21.56
C ASP A 213 7.86 -9.11 20.37
N GLY A 214 7.44 -8.05 19.65
CA GLY A 214 8.18 -7.46 18.53
C GLY A 214 7.88 -8.07 17.17
N GLY A 215 6.88 -8.93 17.00
CA GLY A 215 6.54 -9.51 15.71
C GLY A 215 5.28 -10.36 15.70
N PHE A 216 5.20 -11.23 14.70
CA PHE A 216 4.09 -12.15 14.50
C PHE A 216 4.62 -13.55 14.22
N GLU A 217 3.91 -14.56 14.73
CA GLU A 217 4.14 -15.98 14.46
C GLU A 217 2.99 -16.56 13.64
N LEU A 218 3.32 -17.27 12.56
CA LEU A 218 2.35 -18.03 11.78
C LEU A 218 1.99 -19.33 12.51
N THR A 219 0.76 -19.44 13.02
CA THR A 219 0.28 -20.64 13.75
C THR A 219 -0.55 -21.58 12.88
N GLY A 220 -1.06 -21.13 11.74
CA GLY A 220 -1.84 -21.98 10.85
C GLY A 220 -2.12 -21.39 9.48
N VAL A 221 -2.30 -22.27 8.50
CA VAL A 221 -2.76 -21.93 7.15
C VAL A 221 -3.93 -22.84 6.81
N LYS A 222 -5.04 -22.24 6.35
CA LYS A 222 -6.25 -22.96 5.94
C LYS A 222 -6.59 -22.64 4.49
N ARG A 223 -7.05 -23.65 3.78
CA ARG A 223 -7.63 -23.51 2.42
C ARG A 223 -9.03 -24.12 2.45
N ASN A 224 -10.02 -23.40 1.91
CA ASN A 224 -11.42 -23.84 1.93
C ASN A 224 -11.91 -24.26 3.35
N GLY A 225 -11.50 -23.54 4.38
CA GLY A 225 -11.85 -23.79 5.78
C GLY A 225 -11.14 -24.97 6.44
N LYS A 226 -10.30 -25.73 5.72
CA LYS A 226 -9.53 -26.88 6.24
C LYS A 226 -8.04 -26.54 6.35
N THR A 227 -7.35 -27.18 7.30
CA THR A 227 -5.90 -27.07 7.39
C THR A 227 -5.25 -27.51 6.10
N LEU A 228 -4.40 -26.67 5.50
CA LEU A 228 -3.66 -26.98 4.28
C LEU A 228 -2.77 -28.20 4.49
N GLN A 229 -2.89 -29.20 3.62
CA GLN A 229 -2.06 -30.39 3.68
C GLN A 229 -0.70 -30.13 3.04
N GLY A 230 0.36 -30.79 3.56
CA GLY A 230 1.73 -30.53 3.11
C GLY A 230 2.01 -30.96 1.66
N ASP A 231 1.31 -31.97 1.18
CA ASP A 231 1.42 -32.55 -0.17
C ASP A 231 0.44 -31.96 -1.19
N GLU A 232 -0.49 -31.09 -0.75
CA GLU A 232 -1.42 -30.40 -1.64
C GLU A 232 -0.63 -29.46 -2.58
N THR A 233 -0.90 -29.56 -3.87
CA THR A 233 -0.26 -28.70 -4.87
C THR A 233 -1.13 -27.51 -5.20
N VAL A 234 -0.56 -26.32 -5.21
CA VAL A 234 -1.24 -25.05 -5.46
C VAL A 234 -0.38 -24.13 -6.34
N THR A 235 -1.05 -23.33 -7.18
CA THR A 235 -0.41 -22.24 -7.91
C THR A 235 -0.47 -20.97 -7.08
N VAL A 236 0.65 -20.26 -6.96
CA VAL A 236 0.81 -19.11 -6.06
C VAL A 236 1.33 -17.91 -6.83
N THR A 237 0.71 -16.75 -6.61
CA THR A 237 1.23 -15.44 -7.00
C THR A 237 1.70 -14.69 -5.77
N CYS A 238 2.97 -14.29 -5.74
CA CYS A 238 3.53 -13.40 -4.72
C CYS A 238 3.61 -11.98 -5.28
N LEU A 239 2.99 -11.01 -4.61
CA LEU A 239 3.08 -9.59 -4.93
C LEU A 239 4.07 -8.93 -3.97
N ALA A 240 5.23 -8.55 -4.49
CA ALA A 240 6.29 -7.93 -3.70
C ALA A 240 7.23 -7.12 -4.61
N THR A 241 8.07 -6.28 -4.03
CA THR A 241 9.18 -5.67 -4.77
C THR A 241 10.30 -6.69 -4.99
N ALA A 242 11.14 -6.46 -6.00
CA ALA A 242 12.30 -7.33 -6.25
C ALA A 242 13.21 -7.47 -5.01
N LYS A 243 13.36 -6.39 -4.22
CA LYS A 243 14.12 -6.41 -2.97
C LYS A 243 13.49 -7.35 -1.92
N GLN A 244 12.17 -7.33 -1.80
CA GLN A 244 11.45 -8.20 -0.87
C GLN A 244 11.51 -9.66 -1.30
N MET A 245 11.48 -9.92 -2.60
CA MET A 245 11.55 -11.30 -3.14
C MET A 245 12.97 -11.87 -3.19
N ALA A 246 14.01 -11.04 -3.09
CA ALA A 246 15.39 -11.49 -3.29
C ALA A 246 15.76 -12.76 -2.51
N PRO A 247 15.42 -12.94 -1.21
CA PRO A 247 15.73 -14.17 -0.49
C PRO A 247 15.03 -15.41 -1.04
N LEU A 248 13.78 -15.26 -1.52
CA LEU A 248 13.01 -16.36 -2.10
C LEU A 248 13.45 -16.68 -3.54
N LEU A 249 13.97 -15.67 -4.27
CA LEU A 249 14.51 -15.82 -5.63
C LEU A 249 15.91 -16.41 -5.64
N ALA A 250 16.62 -16.44 -4.50
CA ALA A 250 17.94 -17.02 -4.39
C ALA A 250 17.95 -18.56 -4.51
N ASP A 251 16.81 -19.21 -4.33
CA ASP A 251 16.68 -20.66 -4.52
C ASP A 251 16.46 -21.00 -6.00
N GLU A 252 17.53 -21.11 -6.75
CA GLU A 252 17.50 -21.46 -8.19
C GLU A 252 16.94 -22.86 -8.47
N SER A 253 16.87 -23.74 -7.49
CA SER A 253 16.30 -25.08 -7.66
C SER A 253 14.77 -25.05 -7.80
N ARG A 254 14.17 -23.93 -7.41
CA ARG A 254 12.72 -23.71 -7.41
C ARG A 254 12.39 -22.29 -7.89
N PRO A 255 12.59 -22.01 -9.19
CA PRO A 255 12.45 -20.66 -9.72
C PRO A 255 11.02 -20.17 -9.64
N PHE A 256 10.88 -18.88 -9.40
CA PHE A 256 9.64 -18.15 -9.66
C PHE A 256 9.65 -17.66 -11.10
N GLU A 257 8.51 -17.69 -11.74
CA GLU A 257 8.27 -17.07 -13.04
C GLU A 257 7.72 -15.64 -12.86
N GLY A 258 7.89 -14.78 -13.88
CA GLY A 258 7.37 -13.41 -13.86
C GLY A 258 8.35 -12.41 -13.24
N GLY A 259 7.81 -11.31 -12.73
CA GLY A 259 8.62 -10.22 -12.18
C GLY A 259 9.00 -9.14 -13.20
N GLU A 260 8.63 -9.28 -14.47
CA GLU A 260 8.91 -8.29 -15.51
C GLU A 260 7.90 -7.13 -15.48
N THR A 261 6.62 -7.46 -15.29
CA THR A 261 5.52 -6.49 -15.32
C THR A 261 5.18 -6.01 -13.93
N ARG A 262 4.96 -4.70 -13.80
CA ARG A 262 4.49 -4.11 -12.54
C ARG A 262 3.00 -4.46 -12.34
N VAL A 263 2.64 -4.78 -11.10
CA VAL A 263 1.24 -5.10 -10.74
C VAL A 263 0.30 -3.94 -11.08
N ARG A 264 0.77 -2.70 -10.90
CA ARG A 264 0.01 -1.51 -11.27
C ARG A 264 -0.35 -1.47 -12.76
N ASP A 265 0.56 -1.85 -13.64
CA ASP A 265 0.32 -1.84 -15.09
C ASP A 265 -0.69 -2.94 -15.48
N THR A 266 -0.58 -4.12 -14.87
CA THR A 266 -1.56 -5.19 -15.03
C THR A 266 -2.96 -4.78 -14.55
N TRP A 267 -3.02 -4.12 -13.39
CA TRP A 267 -4.26 -3.61 -12.82
C TRP A 267 -4.89 -2.51 -13.69
N ARG A 268 -4.09 -1.58 -14.20
CA ARG A 268 -4.54 -0.53 -15.14
C ARG A 268 -5.14 -1.15 -16.40
N ALA A 269 -4.43 -2.10 -17.01
CA ALA A 269 -4.91 -2.79 -18.19
C ALA A 269 -6.24 -3.54 -17.95
N TYR A 270 -6.39 -4.17 -16.78
CA TYR A 270 -7.63 -4.82 -16.37
C TYR A 270 -8.78 -3.80 -16.22
N ALA A 271 -8.53 -2.70 -15.51
CA ALA A 271 -9.52 -1.65 -15.33
C ALA A 271 -9.92 -1.01 -16.66
N ALA A 272 -8.96 -0.67 -17.52
CA ALA A 272 -9.21 -0.08 -18.84
C ALA A 272 -9.99 -1.01 -19.80
N GLY A 273 -10.10 -2.29 -19.50
CA GLY A 273 -10.91 -3.25 -20.28
C GLY A 273 -12.43 -3.04 -20.21
N GLY A 274 -12.92 -2.07 -19.43
CA GLY A 274 -14.32 -1.58 -19.44
C GLY A 274 -15.35 -2.50 -18.77
N ASN A 275 -14.96 -3.68 -18.29
CA ASN A 275 -15.82 -4.66 -17.59
C ASN A 275 -15.14 -5.22 -16.34
N ALA A 276 -14.28 -4.43 -15.69
CA ALA A 276 -13.59 -4.87 -14.50
C ALA A 276 -14.58 -5.12 -13.36
N ALA A 277 -14.73 -6.38 -12.97
CA ALA A 277 -15.56 -6.81 -11.86
C ALA A 277 -14.69 -7.03 -10.62
N LEU A 278 -15.05 -6.37 -9.52
CA LEU A 278 -14.39 -6.58 -8.24
C LEU A 278 -14.89 -7.86 -7.60
N ALA A 279 -13.97 -8.66 -7.09
CA ALA A 279 -14.30 -9.82 -6.27
C ALA A 279 -14.83 -9.38 -4.90
N GLU A 280 -15.65 -10.21 -4.26
CA GLU A 280 -16.07 -9.96 -2.88
C GLU A 280 -14.91 -10.19 -1.91
N PRO A 281 -14.89 -9.48 -0.75
CA PRO A 281 -13.86 -9.70 0.26
C PRO A 281 -14.02 -11.05 0.95
N GLU A 282 -12.91 -11.66 1.31
CA GLU A 282 -12.85 -12.87 2.10
C GLU A 282 -12.19 -12.58 3.46
N HIS A 283 -12.56 -13.35 4.49
CA HIS A 283 -11.84 -13.35 5.76
C HIS A 283 -10.54 -14.13 5.59
N TYR A 284 -9.41 -13.44 5.54
CA TYR A 284 -8.13 -14.05 5.22
C TYR A 284 -7.15 -14.13 6.40
N ILE A 285 -7.49 -13.54 7.55
CA ILE A 285 -6.60 -13.52 8.72
C ILE A 285 -7.40 -13.70 10.01
N ARG A 286 -6.81 -14.43 10.96
CA ARG A 286 -7.20 -14.44 12.35
C ARG A 286 -5.99 -14.17 13.22
N LEU A 287 -5.99 -13.01 13.87
CA LEU A 287 -4.95 -12.59 14.80
C LEU A 287 -5.38 -12.89 16.25
N ARG A 288 -4.54 -13.63 16.99
CA ARG A 288 -4.75 -14.03 18.39
C ARG A 288 -3.72 -13.41 19.32
#